data_4824a780006a0723977bedd9c2f5a509
#
_entry.id   4824a780006a0723977bedd9c2f5a509
#
_cell.length_a   1.000
_cell.length_b   1.000
_cell.length_c   1.000
_cell.angle_alpha   90.00
_cell.angle_beta   90.00
_cell.angle_gamma   90.00
#
_symmetry.space_group_name_H-M   'P 1'
#
loop_
_entity.id
_entity.type
_entity.pdbx_description
1 polymer ?
#
loop_
_entity_poly.entity_id
_entity_poly.type
_entity_poly.pdbx_seq_one_letter_code
_entity_poly.pdbx_strand_id
1 'polypeptide(L)'
;LPPSANDIAPHPVLCVDLDGTLVKSDTLYDSALAIARHHPGSLLKFPGWLLQGKAALKQHLANTVQLDVAHLPYNRELLQYLEQQRANGRPIYLATAADANTANRVAAHLGLFTGVLASDGMLNLAGKNKLAAFQSQFGDNFSYIGNALPDLPLLQHCQEPMVANPTASLRAALRKANITPVRTFDERVSPLKAWLKAIRLHQWAKNTLLFVPLLLAHTLAPGLVAGAVVAFLSFGLCASATYIINDLLDLEADRQHPSKRRRPFAAGDLSILSGVAVVTLFFAASFVLALLVPTVVARLSPDFALVKPLHFPLWLGIYLVTTLAYSLRLKRSVLVDVIVLSGLYTIRIVAGSAATGVAVSTWLGGFSIFFFLSLAFVKRFAELENLRERGGVTAGGRGYHVTDIEQLRSFGTASGYASVVVLTLYISNLDAAELYRHTHRLWLLVPALLLWISRLWLVASRGLLNEDPVVYAITDRRSLLLGAVVLVIILSAL
;
A
#
# COMPACT_ATOMS: atom_id res chain seq x y z
N LEU A 1 12.45 45.65 35.92
CA LEU A 1 13.89 45.30 35.79
C LEU A 1 13.99 44.18 34.75
N PRO A 2 14.84 44.29 33.71
CA PRO A 2 15.09 43.16 32.82
C PRO A 2 15.74 42.03 33.64
N PRO A 3 15.47 40.73 33.32
CA PRO A 3 16.09 39.62 34.03
C PRO A 3 17.62 39.73 33.87
N SER A 4 18.32 39.58 35.01
CA SER A 4 19.75 39.65 35.06
C SER A 4 20.39 38.55 34.23
N ALA A 5 21.56 38.85 33.58
CA ALA A 5 22.30 37.94 32.70
C ALA A 5 22.86 36.66 33.36
N ASN A 6 22.43 36.34 34.58
CA ASN A 6 22.89 35.17 35.37
C ASN A 6 21.84 34.07 35.59
N ASP A 7 20.62 34.17 35.03
CA ASP A 7 19.66 33.05 34.98
C ASP A 7 19.93 32.17 33.74
N ILE A 8 21.17 31.67 33.62
CA ILE A 8 21.46 30.58 32.66
C ILE A 8 20.80 29.32 33.21
N ALA A 9 19.76 28.84 32.50
CA ALA A 9 19.11 27.57 32.82
C ALA A 9 20.17 26.47 33.03
N PRO A 10 20.03 25.62 34.04
CA PRO A 10 21.05 24.62 34.41
C PRO A 10 21.34 23.59 33.30
N HIS A 11 20.61 23.63 32.21
CA HIS A 11 20.75 22.72 31.05
C HIS A 11 20.91 23.48 29.73
N PRO A 12 21.78 22.98 28.80
CA PRO A 12 21.91 23.54 27.47
C PRO A 12 20.56 23.48 26.71
N VAL A 13 20.33 24.48 25.85
CA VAL A 13 19.13 24.53 25.00
C VAL A 13 19.04 23.25 24.19
N LEU A 14 17.85 22.62 24.13
CA LEU A 14 17.62 21.40 23.36
C LEU A 14 17.03 21.76 22.00
N CYS A 15 17.79 21.51 20.93
CA CYS A 15 17.35 21.71 19.55
C CYS A 15 17.00 20.36 18.92
N VAL A 16 15.82 20.30 18.29
CA VAL A 16 15.26 19.07 17.70
C VAL A 16 14.95 19.28 16.23
N ASP A 17 15.44 18.39 15.37
CA ASP A 17 15.05 18.38 13.96
C ASP A 17 13.65 17.81 13.76
N LEU A 18 12.99 18.15 12.64
CA LEU A 18 11.63 17.73 12.32
C LEU A 18 11.64 16.45 11.48
N ASP A 19 12.12 16.55 10.23
CA ASP A 19 11.98 15.53 9.21
C ASP A 19 12.88 14.31 9.48
N GLY A 20 12.28 13.13 9.61
CA GLY A 20 12.98 11.90 9.95
C GLY A 20 13.39 11.77 11.42
N THR A 21 13.25 12.84 12.21
CA THR A 21 13.64 12.97 13.63
C THR A 21 12.40 12.98 14.53
N LEU A 22 11.76 14.13 14.68
CA LEU A 22 10.51 14.29 15.46
C LEU A 22 9.35 13.62 14.73
N VAL A 23 9.27 13.78 13.44
CA VAL A 23 8.36 13.09 12.53
C VAL A 23 9.15 12.06 11.73
N LYS A 24 8.68 10.81 11.68
CA LYS A 24 9.38 9.72 10.98
C LYS A 24 9.34 9.83 9.45
N SER A 25 8.43 10.64 8.89
CA SER A 25 8.36 10.98 7.46
C SER A 25 9.08 12.30 7.15
N ASP A 26 9.12 12.65 5.88
CA ASP A 26 9.65 13.93 5.37
C ASP A 26 8.47 14.79 4.90
N THR A 27 8.28 15.94 5.52
CA THR A 27 7.15 16.85 5.27
C THR A 27 7.15 17.43 3.84
N LEU A 28 8.28 17.51 3.16
CA LEU A 28 8.37 17.92 1.77
C LEU A 28 7.66 16.89 0.86
N TYR A 29 7.98 15.59 1.03
CA TYR A 29 7.36 14.54 0.23
C TYR A 29 5.91 14.29 0.62
N ASP A 30 5.56 14.44 1.90
CA ASP A 30 4.17 14.41 2.36
C ASP A 30 3.34 15.51 1.67
N SER A 31 3.85 16.75 1.59
CA SER A 31 3.20 17.86 0.89
C SER A 31 3.10 17.62 -0.63
N ALA A 32 4.14 17.06 -1.24
CA ALA A 32 4.12 16.73 -2.67
C ALA A 32 3.04 15.68 -3.00
N LEU A 33 2.88 14.64 -2.17
CA LEU A 33 1.81 13.64 -2.33
C LEU A 33 0.42 14.23 -2.11
N ALA A 34 0.26 15.08 -1.11
CA ALA A 34 -1.00 15.76 -0.84
C ALA A 34 -1.41 16.65 -2.04
N ILE A 35 -0.46 17.34 -2.68
CA ILE A 35 -0.70 18.10 -3.92
C ILE A 35 -1.08 17.15 -5.06
N ALA A 36 -0.37 16.05 -5.24
CA ALA A 36 -0.69 15.06 -6.27
C ALA A 36 -2.13 14.53 -6.15
N ARG A 37 -2.63 14.43 -4.93
CA ARG A 37 -3.99 13.96 -4.65
C ARG A 37 -5.05 15.04 -4.81
N HIS A 38 -4.84 16.22 -4.21
CA HIS A 38 -5.87 17.27 -4.08
C HIS A 38 -5.79 18.31 -5.21
N HIS A 39 -4.60 18.58 -5.73
CA HIS A 39 -4.30 19.60 -6.74
C HIS A 39 -3.38 19.08 -7.85
N PRO A 40 -3.74 17.99 -8.58
CA PRO A 40 -2.83 17.32 -9.53
C PRO A 40 -2.30 18.25 -10.63
N GLY A 41 -3.07 19.26 -11.03
CA GLY A 41 -2.62 20.28 -12.00
C GLY A 41 -1.42 21.11 -11.53
N SER A 42 -1.23 21.23 -10.19
CA SER A 42 -0.08 21.97 -9.63
C SER A 42 1.24 21.22 -9.78
N LEU A 43 1.21 19.89 -10.05
CA LEU A 43 2.42 19.12 -10.33
C LEU A 43 3.19 19.65 -11.56
N LEU A 44 2.47 20.20 -12.54
CA LEU A 44 3.09 20.82 -13.73
C LEU A 44 3.94 22.04 -13.42
N LYS A 45 3.74 22.68 -12.23
CA LYS A 45 4.50 23.83 -11.77
C LYS A 45 5.78 23.43 -11.02
N PHE A 46 5.93 22.17 -10.61
CA PHE A 46 7.08 21.69 -9.82
C PHE A 46 8.44 21.97 -10.47
N PRO A 47 8.64 21.72 -11.79
CA PRO A 47 9.91 22.05 -12.43
C PRO A 47 10.27 23.55 -12.30
N GLY A 48 9.29 24.44 -12.48
CA GLY A 48 9.47 25.88 -12.33
C GLY A 48 9.81 26.29 -10.89
N TRP A 49 9.16 25.69 -9.89
CA TRP A 49 9.46 25.94 -8.49
C TRP A 49 10.85 25.41 -8.08
N LEU A 50 11.26 24.26 -8.63
CA LEU A 50 12.57 23.69 -8.37
C LEU A 50 13.70 24.53 -8.95
N LEU A 51 13.49 25.17 -10.10
CA LEU A 51 14.45 26.11 -10.70
C LEU A 51 14.67 27.36 -9.84
N GLN A 52 13.69 27.77 -9.03
CA GLN A 52 13.82 28.87 -8.06
C GLN A 52 14.60 28.46 -6.80
N GLY A 53 14.91 27.18 -6.65
CA GLY A 53 15.66 26.63 -5.52
C GLY A 53 14.83 25.80 -4.55
N LYS A 54 15.52 25.00 -3.72
CA LYS A 54 14.87 24.08 -2.77
C LYS A 54 14.02 24.80 -1.70
N ALA A 55 14.43 25.98 -1.24
CA ALA A 55 13.70 26.75 -0.25
C ALA A 55 12.37 27.26 -0.84
N ALA A 56 12.41 27.82 -2.05
CA ALA A 56 11.24 28.28 -2.78
C ALA A 56 10.25 27.12 -3.07
N LEU A 57 10.75 25.94 -3.49
CA LEU A 57 9.91 24.75 -3.68
C LEU A 57 9.15 24.41 -2.39
N LYS A 58 9.83 24.33 -1.24
CA LYS A 58 9.19 24.02 0.06
C LYS A 58 8.11 25.01 0.43
N GLN A 59 8.39 26.31 0.22
CA GLN A 59 7.42 27.37 0.48
C GLN A 59 6.20 27.27 -0.43
N HIS A 60 6.38 27.04 -1.74
CA HIS A 60 5.26 26.87 -2.68
C HIS A 60 4.41 25.65 -2.32
N LEU A 61 5.02 24.53 -1.90
CA LEU A 61 4.30 23.35 -1.45
C LEU A 61 3.50 23.63 -0.18
N ALA A 62 4.12 24.25 0.84
CA ALA A 62 3.46 24.58 2.10
C ALA A 62 2.30 25.57 1.94
N ASN A 63 2.40 26.48 0.96
CA ASN A 63 1.32 27.44 0.65
C ASN A 63 0.20 26.80 -0.19
N THR A 64 0.48 25.74 -0.94
CA THR A 64 -0.54 25.08 -1.79
C THR A 64 -1.37 24.08 -1.01
N VAL A 65 -0.78 23.36 -0.05
CA VAL A 65 -1.44 22.33 0.75
C VAL A 65 -1.05 22.46 2.22
N GLN A 66 -2.05 22.40 3.07
CA GLN A 66 -1.87 22.36 4.51
C GLN A 66 -1.87 20.90 4.99
N LEU A 67 -0.70 20.41 5.44
CA LEU A 67 -0.59 19.07 6.01
C LEU A 67 -1.43 18.95 7.29
N ASP A 68 -2.03 17.80 7.53
CA ASP A 68 -2.67 17.46 8.80
C ASP A 68 -1.59 17.11 9.84
N VAL A 69 -1.15 18.14 10.57
CA VAL A 69 -0.09 18.00 11.57
C VAL A 69 -0.49 17.13 12.76
N ALA A 70 -1.77 16.99 13.06
CA ALA A 70 -2.26 16.18 14.17
C ALA A 70 -2.03 14.67 13.95
N HIS A 71 -1.98 14.24 12.71
CA HIS A 71 -1.85 12.83 12.36
C HIS A 71 -0.51 12.47 11.71
N LEU A 72 0.51 13.34 11.80
CA LEU A 72 1.85 12.99 11.37
C LEU A 72 2.42 11.80 12.17
N PRO A 73 3.31 10.98 11.60
CA PRO A 73 3.89 9.84 12.28
C PRO A 73 5.02 10.27 13.24
N TYR A 74 4.65 10.86 14.35
CA TYR A 74 5.59 11.29 15.39
C TYR A 74 6.36 10.11 16.00
N ASN A 75 7.63 10.34 16.33
CA ASN A 75 8.43 9.44 17.15
C ASN A 75 7.97 9.56 18.62
N ARG A 76 7.29 8.55 19.12
CA ARG A 76 6.64 8.59 20.43
C ARG A 76 7.65 8.60 21.57
N GLU A 77 8.72 7.83 21.45
CA GLU A 77 9.77 7.78 22.47
C GLU A 77 10.46 9.15 22.60
N LEU A 78 10.69 9.81 21.44
CA LEU A 78 11.24 11.16 21.42
C LEU A 78 10.26 12.18 22.02
N LEU A 79 8.94 12.12 21.65
CA LEU A 79 7.94 13.02 22.23
C LEU A 79 7.89 12.91 23.76
N GLN A 80 7.84 11.70 24.31
CA GLN A 80 7.85 11.50 25.76
C GLN A 80 9.11 12.09 26.42
N TYR A 81 10.25 11.96 25.77
CA TYR A 81 11.49 12.57 26.26
C TYR A 81 11.41 14.12 26.24
N LEU A 82 10.88 14.73 25.17
CA LEU A 82 10.70 16.17 25.08
C LEU A 82 9.72 16.70 26.13
N GLU A 83 8.62 16.00 26.39
CA GLU A 83 7.66 16.32 27.45
C GLU A 83 8.34 16.35 28.81
N GLN A 84 9.17 15.35 29.12
CA GLN A 84 9.96 15.29 30.36
C GLN A 84 10.96 16.46 30.47
N GLN A 85 11.69 16.76 29.37
CA GLN A 85 12.64 17.88 29.36
C GLN A 85 11.92 19.23 29.53
N ARG A 86 10.74 19.40 28.94
CA ARG A 86 9.91 20.59 29.10
C ARG A 86 9.41 20.73 30.54
N ALA A 87 8.96 19.63 31.16
CA ALA A 87 8.55 19.63 32.56
C ALA A 87 9.68 20.00 33.53
N ASN A 88 10.93 19.65 33.16
CA ASN A 88 12.13 20.01 33.91
C ASN A 88 12.59 21.47 33.64
N GLY A 89 11.82 22.25 32.88
CA GLY A 89 12.11 23.66 32.58
C GLY A 89 13.18 23.87 31.50
N ARG A 90 13.63 22.82 30.77
CA ARG A 90 14.61 22.95 29.70
C ARG A 90 14.01 23.65 28.48
N PRO A 91 14.64 24.72 27.94
CA PRO A 91 14.18 25.34 26.70
C PRO A 91 14.35 24.39 25.51
N ILE A 92 13.29 24.21 24.71
CA ILE A 92 13.29 23.32 23.55
C ILE A 92 12.99 24.12 22.29
N TYR A 93 13.81 23.99 21.27
CA TYR A 93 13.63 24.64 19.98
C TYR A 93 13.41 23.60 18.88
N LEU A 94 12.38 23.82 18.05
CA LEU A 94 12.23 23.06 16.81
C LEU A 94 13.11 23.70 15.74
N ALA A 95 14.08 22.96 15.24
CA ALA A 95 15.06 23.49 14.30
C ALA A 95 15.11 22.62 13.04
N THR A 96 14.54 23.11 11.95
CA THR A 96 14.30 22.30 10.75
C THR A 96 14.62 23.01 9.46
N ALA A 97 14.98 22.21 8.45
CA ALA A 97 15.04 22.65 7.07
C ALA A 97 13.67 22.72 6.37
N ALA A 98 12.58 22.29 7.02
CA ALA A 98 11.22 22.43 6.52
C ALA A 98 10.80 23.90 6.43
N ASP A 99 9.73 24.18 5.71
CA ASP A 99 9.15 25.53 5.61
C ASP A 99 8.62 26.00 6.98
N ALA A 100 8.79 27.29 7.26
CA ALA A 100 8.43 27.91 8.53
C ALA A 100 6.93 27.76 8.87
N ASN A 101 6.04 27.81 7.88
CA ASN A 101 4.61 27.65 8.11
C ASN A 101 4.32 26.23 8.64
N THR A 102 4.88 25.19 8.02
CA THR A 102 4.72 23.80 8.49
C THR A 102 5.33 23.62 9.88
N ALA A 103 6.54 24.14 10.11
CA ALA A 103 7.23 24.01 11.39
C ALA A 103 6.47 24.70 12.53
N ASN A 104 5.97 25.91 12.30
CA ASN A 104 5.16 26.64 13.29
C ASN A 104 3.84 25.94 13.63
N ARG A 105 3.18 25.32 12.64
CA ARG A 105 1.95 24.55 12.86
C ARG A 105 2.21 23.31 13.69
N VAL A 106 3.33 22.60 13.45
CA VAL A 106 3.74 21.45 14.27
C VAL A 106 4.07 21.91 15.70
N ALA A 107 4.80 23.00 15.85
CA ALA A 107 5.16 23.55 17.16
C ALA A 107 3.93 23.97 17.96
N ALA A 108 2.98 24.65 17.32
CA ALA A 108 1.70 25.06 17.94
C ALA A 108 0.85 23.84 18.34
N HIS A 109 0.80 22.80 17.50
CA HIS A 109 0.04 21.58 17.78
C HIS A 109 0.58 20.83 19.01
N LEU A 110 1.90 20.71 19.13
CA LEU A 110 2.52 19.97 20.23
C LEU A 110 2.65 20.79 21.52
N GLY A 111 2.76 22.11 21.43
CA GLY A 111 2.86 22.99 22.62
C GLY A 111 4.14 22.80 23.45
N LEU A 112 5.16 22.12 22.93
CA LEU A 112 6.38 21.77 23.65
C LEU A 112 7.53 22.77 23.44
N PHE A 113 7.50 23.55 22.36
CA PHE A 113 8.65 24.34 21.93
C PHE A 113 8.63 25.77 22.49
N THR A 114 9.81 26.24 22.87
CA THR A 114 10.05 27.63 23.26
C THR A 114 10.16 28.52 22.03
N GLY A 115 10.66 27.97 20.91
CA GLY A 115 10.80 28.70 19.64
C GLY A 115 11.00 27.77 18.47
N VAL A 116 10.94 28.35 17.25
CA VAL A 116 11.10 27.63 15.98
C VAL A 116 12.16 28.30 15.14
N LEU A 117 13.08 27.50 14.61
CA LEU A 117 14.08 27.87 13.62
C LEU A 117 13.79 27.04 12.36
N ALA A 118 13.37 27.70 11.29
CA ALA A 118 12.93 27.02 10.07
C ALA A 118 13.34 27.79 8.81
N SER A 119 13.25 27.16 7.64
CA SER A 119 13.52 27.81 6.36
C SER A 119 12.41 28.83 6.02
N ASP A 120 12.82 29.99 5.46
CA ASP A 120 11.94 31.14 5.19
C ASP A 120 11.64 31.38 3.69
N GLY A 121 11.94 30.41 2.83
CA GLY A 121 11.79 30.54 1.38
C GLY A 121 13.03 31.12 0.67
N MET A 122 13.86 31.88 1.36
CA MET A 122 15.14 32.42 0.84
C MET A 122 16.33 31.60 1.34
N LEU A 123 16.36 31.29 2.63
CA LEU A 123 17.42 30.52 3.28
C LEU A 123 16.95 29.10 3.60
N ASN A 124 17.64 28.11 3.05
CA ASN A 124 17.44 26.72 3.46
C ASN A 124 18.25 26.41 4.72
N LEU A 125 17.57 26.22 5.85
CA LEU A 125 18.19 26.01 7.17
C LEU A 125 18.63 24.55 7.33
N ALA A 126 19.65 24.13 6.57
CA ALA A 126 20.19 22.77 6.59
C ALA A 126 21.72 22.78 6.79
N GLY A 127 22.26 21.76 7.46
CA GLY A 127 23.70 21.53 7.62
C GLY A 127 24.44 22.76 8.20
N LYS A 128 25.40 23.31 7.46
CA LYS A 128 26.22 24.45 7.90
C LYS A 128 25.40 25.70 8.19
N ASN A 129 24.34 25.98 7.43
CA ASN A 129 23.47 27.14 7.67
C ASN A 129 22.73 27.00 9.02
N LYS A 130 22.28 25.78 9.35
CA LYS A 130 21.65 25.49 10.65
C LYS A 130 22.65 25.67 11.79
N LEU A 131 23.89 25.19 11.63
CA LEU A 131 24.95 25.38 12.63
C LEU A 131 25.25 26.85 12.86
N ALA A 132 25.43 27.64 11.79
CA ALA A 132 25.70 29.09 11.90
C ALA A 132 24.56 29.84 12.63
N ALA A 133 23.31 29.48 12.35
CA ALA A 133 22.14 30.03 13.07
C ALA A 133 22.15 29.67 14.58
N PHE A 134 22.52 28.44 14.93
CA PHE A 134 22.63 28.02 16.35
C PHE A 134 23.77 28.75 17.07
N GLN A 135 24.94 28.87 16.43
CA GLN A 135 26.08 29.58 17.00
C GLN A 135 25.76 31.08 17.23
N SER A 136 25.02 31.68 16.30
CA SER A 136 24.58 33.07 16.44
C SER A 136 23.58 33.28 17.57
N GLN A 137 22.68 32.27 17.84
CA GLN A 137 21.60 32.42 18.80
C GLN A 137 21.92 31.84 20.18
N PHE A 138 22.67 30.74 20.24
CA PHE A 138 22.93 29.98 21.47
C PHE A 138 24.42 29.85 21.81
N GLY A 139 25.32 30.32 20.92
CA GLY A 139 26.75 30.01 21.02
C GLY A 139 26.99 28.50 20.86
N ASP A 140 27.88 27.96 21.69
CA ASP A 140 28.14 26.50 21.76
C ASP A 140 27.35 25.78 22.88
N ASN A 141 26.40 26.50 23.51
CA ASN A 141 25.60 25.96 24.62
C ASN A 141 24.26 25.36 24.15
N PHE A 142 24.33 24.37 23.27
CA PHE A 142 23.15 23.64 22.80
C PHE A 142 23.37 22.13 22.76
N SER A 143 22.29 21.38 22.89
CA SER A 143 22.19 19.94 22.60
C SER A 143 21.36 19.74 21.34
N TYR A 144 21.63 18.70 20.57
CA TYR A 144 20.98 18.51 19.29
C TYR A 144 20.50 17.07 19.09
N ILE A 145 19.30 16.95 18.50
CA ILE A 145 18.70 15.66 18.09
C ILE A 145 18.47 15.71 16.58
N GLY A 146 19.15 14.85 15.81
CA GLY A 146 19.04 14.75 14.36
C GLY A 146 19.05 13.30 13.86
N ASN A 147 18.91 13.12 12.54
CA ASN A 147 18.77 11.77 11.96
C ASN A 147 19.62 11.51 10.71
N ALA A 148 20.11 12.53 10.03
CA ALA A 148 20.68 12.42 8.70
C ALA A 148 22.10 13.01 8.60
N LEU A 149 22.81 12.67 7.54
CA LEU A 149 24.20 13.13 7.33
C LEU A 149 24.39 14.65 7.39
N PRO A 150 23.45 15.51 6.91
CA PRO A 150 23.54 16.95 7.08
C PRO A 150 23.59 17.44 8.53
N ASP A 151 23.18 16.63 9.50
CA ASP A 151 23.18 16.96 10.92
C ASP A 151 24.55 16.73 11.58
N LEU A 152 25.46 16.05 10.88
CA LEU A 152 26.78 15.72 11.44
C LEU A 152 27.54 16.95 11.99
N PRO A 153 27.58 18.12 11.30
CA PRO A 153 28.26 19.30 11.84
C PRO A 153 27.67 19.79 13.16
N LEU A 154 26.33 19.66 13.37
CA LEU A 154 25.69 20.06 14.61
C LEU A 154 26.01 19.05 15.73
N LEU A 155 25.98 17.75 15.41
CA LEU A 155 26.31 16.67 16.35
C LEU A 155 27.80 16.71 16.78
N GLN A 156 28.67 17.32 15.97
CA GLN A 156 30.08 17.50 16.31
C GLN A 156 30.32 18.68 17.26
N HIS A 157 29.48 19.71 17.25
CA HIS A 157 29.64 20.94 18.01
C HIS A 157 28.71 21.06 19.21
N CYS A 158 27.67 20.21 19.32
CA CYS A 158 26.75 20.26 20.46
C CYS A 158 27.32 19.56 21.69
N GLN A 159 26.84 19.95 22.86
CA GLN A 159 27.26 19.35 24.14
C GLN A 159 26.75 17.92 24.32
N GLU A 160 25.51 17.66 23.95
CA GLU A 160 24.87 16.34 24.04
C GLU A 160 24.36 15.91 22.64
N PRO A 161 25.17 15.16 21.87
CA PRO A 161 24.73 14.62 20.60
C PRO A 161 23.72 13.48 20.84
N MET A 162 22.52 13.63 20.28
CA MET A 162 21.46 12.62 20.32
C MET A 162 20.95 12.36 18.90
N VAL A 163 20.45 11.15 18.67
CA VAL A 163 19.96 10.78 17.35
C VAL A 163 18.58 10.11 17.43
N ALA A 164 17.72 10.38 16.45
CA ALA A 164 16.44 9.70 16.30
C ALA A 164 16.37 9.04 14.92
N ASN A 165 16.10 7.74 14.88
CA ASN A 165 16.02 6.97 13.62
C ASN A 165 17.21 7.23 12.66
N PRO A 166 18.47 7.17 13.10
CA PRO A 166 19.60 7.61 12.29
C PRO A 166 19.74 6.80 11.01
N THR A 167 20.06 7.51 9.90
CA THR A 167 20.36 6.86 8.62
C THR A 167 21.65 6.05 8.69
N ALA A 168 21.83 5.07 7.82
CA ALA A 168 23.05 4.26 7.75
C ALA A 168 24.30 5.14 7.48
N SER A 169 24.15 6.16 6.63
CA SER A 169 25.20 7.13 6.33
C SER A 169 25.61 7.96 7.56
N LEU A 170 24.65 8.44 8.36
CA LEU A 170 24.94 9.15 9.60
C LEU A 170 25.63 8.22 10.62
N ARG A 171 25.14 7.00 10.81
CA ARG A 171 25.77 6.01 11.71
C ARG A 171 27.25 5.75 11.34
N ALA A 172 27.53 5.60 10.04
CA ALA A 172 28.90 5.42 9.55
C ALA A 172 29.75 6.67 9.78
N ALA A 173 29.22 7.88 9.55
CA ALA A 173 29.91 9.15 9.76
C ALA A 173 30.21 9.42 11.26
N LEU A 174 29.27 9.12 12.16
CA LEU A 174 29.45 9.22 13.61
C LEU A 174 30.58 8.31 14.10
N ARG A 175 30.61 7.06 13.62
CA ARG A 175 31.71 6.12 13.94
C ARG A 175 33.06 6.64 13.47
N LYS A 176 33.12 7.18 12.23
CA LYS A 176 34.36 7.76 11.66
C LYS A 176 34.82 9.00 12.44
N ALA A 177 33.87 9.78 12.98
CA ALA A 177 34.15 10.98 13.76
C ALA A 177 34.38 10.67 15.25
N ASN A 178 34.33 9.39 15.67
CA ASN A 178 34.42 8.95 17.09
C ASN A 178 33.37 9.62 18.00
N ILE A 179 32.16 9.89 17.49
CA ILE A 179 31.07 10.48 18.25
C ILE A 179 30.13 9.37 18.69
N THR A 180 29.97 9.25 20.01
CA THR A 180 28.95 8.34 20.60
C THR A 180 27.74 9.16 21.02
N PRO A 181 26.55 8.95 20.39
CA PRO A 181 25.35 9.64 20.84
C PRO A 181 25.01 9.30 22.30
N VAL A 182 24.69 10.34 23.08
CA VAL A 182 24.27 10.18 24.49
C VAL A 182 22.96 9.39 24.59
N ARG A 183 22.06 9.57 23.61
CA ARG A 183 20.80 8.85 23.52
C ARG A 183 20.40 8.59 22.08
N THR A 184 19.77 7.43 21.82
CA THR A 184 19.22 7.03 20.52
C THR A 184 17.74 6.68 20.67
N PHE A 185 16.89 7.29 19.84
CA PHE A 185 15.45 7.04 19.75
C PHE A 185 15.17 6.31 18.42
N ASP A 186 15.09 4.99 18.43
CA ASP A 186 14.93 4.19 17.20
C ASP A 186 13.64 3.34 17.27
N GLU A 187 12.54 3.91 16.80
CA GLU A 187 11.24 3.25 16.72
C GLU A 187 10.96 2.61 15.34
N ARG A 188 11.90 2.59 14.42
CA ARG A 188 11.67 2.04 13.09
C ARG A 188 11.62 0.52 13.12
N VAL A 189 10.64 -0.03 12.42
CA VAL A 189 10.56 -1.48 12.14
C VAL A 189 11.68 -1.87 11.19
N SER A 190 12.17 -3.12 11.29
CA SER A 190 13.15 -3.65 10.32
C SER A 190 12.69 -3.39 8.87
N PRO A 191 13.56 -2.83 8.00
CA PRO A 191 13.21 -2.49 6.62
C PRO A 191 12.63 -3.68 5.84
N LEU A 192 13.17 -4.89 6.05
CA LEU A 192 12.68 -6.10 5.40
C LEU A 192 11.22 -6.40 5.79
N LYS A 193 10.89 -6.32 7.09
CA LYS A 193 9.51 -6.53 7.56
C LYS A 193 8.56 -5.47 7.02
N ALA A 194 9.01 -4.21 6.98
CA ALA A 194 8.23 -3.10 6.42
C ALA A 194 7.94 -3.32 4.92
N TRP A 195 8.93 -3.70 4.12
CA TRP A 195 8.75 -4.00 2.70
C TRP A 195 7.87 -5.21 2.44
N LEU A 196 8.05 -6.33 3.14
CA LEU A 196 7.18 -7.50 3.01
C LEU A 196 5.71 -7.16 3.30
N LYS A 197 5.47 -6.27 4.27
CA LYS A 197 4.13 -5.78 4.57
C LYS A 197 3.58 -4.85 3.49
N ALA A 198 4.42 -3.96 2.91
CA ALA A 198 4.01 -3.03 1.84
C ALA A 198 3.71 -3.76 0.52
N ILE A 199 4.52 -4.75 0.14
CA ILE A 199 4.38 -5.57 -1.08
C ILE A 199 3.12 -6.45 -1.03
N ARG A 200 2.63 -6.80 0.17
CA ARG A 200 1.42 -7.62 0.39
C ARG A 200 1.45 -8.97 -0.32
N LEU A 201 2.54 -9.74 -0.14
CA LEU A 201 2.71 -11.06 -0.79
C LEU A 201 1.50 -11.99 -0.62
N HIS A 202 0.79 -11.94 0.53
CA HIS A 202 -0.43 -12.73 0.74
C HIS A 202 -1.52 -12.44 -0.31
N GLN A 203 -1.53 -11.26 -0.94
CA GLN A 203 -2.49 -10.92 -2.00
C GLN A 203 -2.13 -11.57 -3.36
N TRP A 204 -0.89 -12.09 -3.51
CA TRP A 204 -0.48 -12.82 -4.71
C TRP A 204 -1.27 -14.12 -4.88
N ALA A 205 -1.86 -14.66 -3.82
CA ALA A 205 -2.77 -15.80 -3.89
C ALA A 205 -3.89 -15.60 -4.93
N LYS A 206 -4.35 -14.36 -5.16
CA LYS A 206 -5.35 -14.06 -6.18
C LYS A 206 -4.83 -14.27 -7.61
N ASN A 207 -3.54 -14.22 -7.80
CA ASN A 207 -2.92 -14.42 -9.11
C ASN A 207 -2.80 -15.91 -9.48
N THR A 208 -3.10 -16.85 -8.56
CA THR A 208 -3.25 -18.28 -8.90
C THR A 208 -4.34 -18.52 -9.94
N LEU A 209 -5.28 -17.59 -10.09
CA LEU A 209 -6.28 -17.61 -11.16
C LEU A 209 -5.68 -17.61 -12.57
N LEU A 210 -4.44 -17.16 -12.75
CA LEU A 210 -3.69 -17.28 -14.01
C LEU A 210 -3.49 -18.74 -14.46
N PHE A 211 -3.46 -19.67 -13.52
CA PHE A 211 -3.28 -21.10 -13.81
C PHE A 211 -4.59 -21.81 -14.16
N VAL A 212 -5.76 -21.17 -13.93
CA VAL A 212 -7.07 -21.81 -14.14
C VAL A 212 -7.26 -22.31 -15.58
N PRO A 213 -6.96 -21.57 -16.65
CA PRO A 213 -7.09 -22.09 -18.02
C PRO A 213 -6.25 -23.35 -18.27
N LEU A 214 -5.01 -23.33 -17.77
CA LEU A 214 -4.07 -24.44 -17.92
C LEU A 214 -4.55 -25.70 -17.20
N LEU A 215 -5.05 -25.54 -15.97
CA LEU A 215 -5.58 -26.65 -15.17
C LEU A 215 -6.84 -27.25 -15.78
N LEU A 216 -7.75 -26.42 -16.28
CA LEU A 216 -9.01 -26.88 -16.86
C LEU A 216 -8.85 -27.50 -18.25
N ALA A 217 -7.81 -27.11 -19.00
CA ALA A 217 -7.48 -27.73 -20.29
C ALA A 217 -6.64 -29.01 -20.14
N HIS A 218 -6.29 -29.40 -18.92
CA HIS A 218 -5.49 -30.60 -18.59
C HIS A 218 -4.14 -30.66 -19.32
N THR A 219 -3.60 -29.50 -19.75
CA THR A 219 -2.37 -29.41 -20.53
C THR A 219 -1.25 -28.86 -19.66
N LEU A 220 -0.41 -29.76 -19.14
CA LEU A 220 0.72 -29.41 -18.25
C LEU A 220 2.07 -29.49 -18.95
N ALA A 221 2.16 -29.08 -20.24
CA ALA A 221 3.42 -29.01 -20.95
C ALA A 221 4.39 -28.05 -20.21
N PRO A 222 5.70 -28.42 -20.09
CA PRO A 222 6.65 -27.67 -19.29
C PRO A 222 6.75 -26.17 -19.65
N GLY A 223 6.68 -25.84 -20.94
CA GLY A 223 6.71 -24.46 -21.41
C GLY A 223 5.48 -23.66 -21.00
N LEU A 224 4.27 -24.26 -21.03
CA LEU A 224 3.04 -23.61 -20.62
C LEU A 224 3.02 -23.34 -19.12
N VAL A 225 3.49 -24.32 -18.32
CA VAL A 225 3.63 -24.16 -16.86
C VAL A 225 4.64 -23.05 -16.54
N ALA A 226 5.81 -23.07 -17.19
CA ALA A 226 6.83 -22.03 -17.01
C ALA A 226 6.32 -20.65 -17.44
N GLY A 227 5.61 -20.56 -18.58
CA GLY A 227 4.95 -19.32 -19.03
C GLY A 227 3.95 -18.79 -18.02
N ALA A 228 3.09 -19.66 -17.45
CA ALA A 228 2.15 -19.30 -16.40
C ALA A 228 2.85 -18.83 -15.10
N VAL A 229 3.96 -19.45 -14.71
CA VAL A 229 4.80 -19.02 -13.56
C VAL A 229 5.38 -17.63 -13.81
N VAL A 230 5.97 -17.39 -14.99
CA VAL A 230 6.50 -16.05 -15.35
C VAL A 230 5.38 -15.02 -15.36
N ALA A 231 4.21 -15.37 -15.90
CA ALA A 231 3.03 -14.51 -15.87
C ALA A 231 2.56 -14.23 -14.43
N PHE A 232 2.56 -15.21 -13.55
CA PHE A 232 2.23 -15.06 -12.13
C PHE A 232 3.17 -14.08 -11.42
N LEU A 233 4.48 -14.21 -11.64
CA LEU A 233 5.48 -13.30 -11.07
C LEU A 233 5.29 -11.87 -11.62
N SER A 234 5.11 -11.73 -12.95
CA SER A 234 4.83 -10.46 -13.61
C SER A 234 3.59 -9.78 -13.01
N PHE A 235 2.49 -10.51 -12.90
CA PHE A 235 1.25 -10.00 -12.31
C PHE A 235 1.40 -9.65 -10.83
N GLY A 236 2.16 -10.45 -10.08
CA GLY A 236 2.46 -10.22 -8.67
C GLY A 236 3.20 -8.91 -8.44
N LEU A 237 4.24 -8.63 -9.25
CA LEU A 237 4.98 -7.37 -9.19
C LEU A 237 4.10 -6.17 -9.57
N CYS A 238 3.32 -6.29 -10.65
CA CYS A 238 2.36 -5.25 -11.06
C CYS A 238 1.35 -4.96 -9.95
N ALA A 239 0.75 -5.97 -9.34
CA ALA A 239 -0.20 -5.82 -8.25
C ALA A 239 0.45 -5.17 -7.01
N SER A 240 1.67 -5.57 -6.65
CA SER A 240 2.40 -4.98 -5.53
C SER A 240 2.71 -3.50 -5.77
N ALA A 241 3.12 -3.12 -6.99
CA ALA A 241 3.33 -1.73 -7.37
C ALA A 241 2.04 -0.90 -7.21
N THR A 242 0.90 -1.44 -7.65
CA THR A 242 -0.41 -0.76 -7.48
C THR A 242 -0.82 -0.64 -6.01
N TYR A 243 -0.51 -1.61 -5.15
CA TYR A 243 -0.76 -1.50 -3.71
C TYR A 243 0.09 -0.41 -3.06
N ILE A 244 1.37 -0.29 -3.45
CA ILE A 244 2.24 0.78 -2.96
C ILE A 244 1.71 2.15 -3.41
N ILE A 245 1.31 2.31 -4.69
CA ILE A 245 0.67 3.54 -5.18
C ILE A 245 -0.55 3.90 -4.35
N ASN A 246 -1.42 2.91 -4.07
CA ASN A 246 -2.61 3.14 -3.24
C ASN A 246 -2.26 3.59 -1.83
N ASP A 247 -1.26 2.96 -1.18
CA ASP A 247 -0.84 3.35 0.16
C ASP A 247 -0.20 4.76 0.17
N LEU A 248 0.48 5.16 -0.91
CA LEU A 248 1.00 6.52 -1.06
C LEU A 248 -0.12 7.54 -1.31
N LEU A 249 -1.05 7.27 -2.21
CA LEU A 249 -2.17 8.18 -2.52
C LEU A 249 -3.15 8.31 -1.35
N ASP A 250 -3.35 7.27 -0.55
CA ASP A 250 -4.24 7.27 0.60
C ASP A 250 -3.50 7.62 1.93
N LEU A 251 -2.25 8.09 1.88
CA LEU A 251 -1.36 8.30 3.02
C LEU A 251 -2.01 9.10 4.17
N GLU A 252 -2.61 10.23 3.86
CA GLU A 252 -3.26 11.12 4.83
C GLU A 252 -4.49 10.45 5.47
N ALA A 253 -5.35 9.84 4.67
CA ALA A 253 -6.50 9.09 5.15
C ALA A 253 -6.11 7.84 5.97
N ASP A 254 -5.01 7.18 5.59
CA ASP A 254 -4.50 6.03 6.33
C ASP A 254 -3.94 6.43 7.69
N ARG A 255 -3.30 7.59 7.82
CA ARG A 255 -2.82 8.13 9.11
C ARG A 255 -3.96 8.43 10.09
N GLN A 256 -5.09 8.94 9.60
CA GLN A 256 -6.29 9.21 10.41
C GLN A 256 -7.02 7.92 10.83
N HIS A 257 -6.83 6.81 10.11
CA HIS A 257 -7.58 5.58 10.34
C HIS A 257 -6.97 4.73 11.47
N PRO A 258 -7.75 4.22 12.46
CA PRO A 258 -7.25 3.51 13.64
C PRO A 258 -6.35 2.29 13.35
N SER A 259 -6.66 1.51 12.33
CA SER A 259 -5.86 0.32 11.96
C SER A 259 -4.87 0.59 10.83
N LYS A 260 -5.23 1.40 9.82
CA LYS A 260 -4.40 1.64 8.63
C LYS A 260 -3.20 2.55 8.92
N ARG A 261 -3.23 3.36 9.98
CA ARG A 261 -2.08 4.15 10.44
C ARG A 261 -0.83 3.31 10.75
N ARG A 262 -1.00 1.97 10.88
CA ARG A 262 0.11 1.00 11.05
C ARG A 262 0.69 0.49 9.73
N ARG A 263 0.21 0.98 8.57
CA ARG A 263 0.81 0.65 7.26
C ARG A 263 2.19 1.29 7.16
N PRO A 264 3.17 0.65 6.48
CA PRO A 264 4.56 1.10 6.52
C PRO A 264 4.80 2.55 6.10
N PHE A 265 4.11 3.03 5.06
CA PHE A 265 4.21 4.44 4.62
C PHE A 265 3.49 5.40 5.59
N ALA A 266 2.30 5.04 6.05
CA ALA A 266 1.54 5.86 7.01
C ALA A 266 2.26 5.99 8.36
N ALA A 267 2.91 4.93 8.82
CA ALA A 267 3.70 4.89 10.04
C ALA A 267 5.09 5.55 9.91
N GLY A 268 5.51 5.94 8.70
CA GLY A 268 6.84 6.49 8.44
C GLY A 268 7.99 5.46 8.50
N ASP A 269 7.67 4.15 8.46
CA ASP A 269 8.68 3.08 8.46
C ASP A 269 9.39 2.96 7.10
N LEU A 270 8.72 3.37 6.01
CA LEU A 270 9.26 3.46 4.65
C LEU A 270 9.13 4.89 4.12
N SER A 271 10.17 5.37 3.43
CA SER A 271 10.14 6.70 2.80
C SER A 271 9.32 6.69 1.51
N ILE A 272 8.62 7.79 1.22
CA ILE A 272 7.85 7.99 -0.01
C ILE A 272 8.73 7.81 -1.25
N LEU A 273 9.94 8.38 -1.22
CA LEU A 273 10.88 8.29 -2.34
C LEU A 273 11.27 6.84 -2.64
N SER A 274 11.54 6.04 -1.60
CA SER A 274 11.80 4.60 -1.78
C SER A 274 10.58 3.86 -2.32
N GLY A 275 9.36 4.26 -1.92
CA GLY A 275 8.11 3.74 -2.47
C GLY A 275 8.00 3.99 -3.97
N VAL A 276 8.24 5.22 -4.42
CA VAL A 276 8.21 5.59 -5.84
C VAL A 276 9.27 4.82 -6.63
N ALA A 277 10.50 4.70 -6.11
CA ALA A 277 11.57 3.93 -6.76
C ALA A 277 11.20 2.45 -6.93
N VAL A 278 10.64 1.80 -5.89
CA VAL A 278 10.22 0.40 -5.94
C VAL A 278 9.03 0.22 -6.89
N VAL A 279 8.08 1.14 -6.94
CA VAL A 279 6.97 1.12 -7.91
C VAL A 279 7.50 1.13 -9.34
N THR A 280 8.43 2.03 -9.66
CA THR A 280 9.04 2.12 -10.99
C THR A 280 9.78 0.83 -11.35
N LEU A 281 10.58 0.29 -10.43
CA LEU A 281 11.30 -0.96 -10.62
C LEU A 281 10.33 -2.15 -10.84
N PHE A 282 9.26 -2.24 -10.04
CA PHE A 282 8.31 -3.34 -10.13
C PHE A 282 7.51 -3.29 -11.43
N PHE A 283 7.10 -2.12 -11.91
CA PHE A 283 6.46 -2.01 -13.22
C PHE A 283 7.43 -2.38 -14.35
N ALA A 284 8.65 -1.87 -14.34
CA ALA A 284 9.65 -2.21 -15.34
C ALA A 284 9.89 -3.74 -15.36
N ALA A 285 10.16 -4.35 -14.20
CA ALA A 285 10.36 -5.79 -14.10
C ALA A 285 9.13 -6.60 -14.52
N SER A 286 7.92 -6.16 -14.13
CA SER A 286 6.66 -6.79 -14.50
C SER A 286 6.48 -6.83 -16.03
N PHE A 287 6.66 -5.70 -16.73
CA PHE A 287 6.52 -5.66 -18.18
C PHE A 287 7.63 -6.39 -18.92
N VAL A 288 8.87 -6.36 -18.40
CA VAL A 288 9.97 -7.19 -18.96
C VAL A 288 9.62 -8.67 -18.84
N LEU A 289 9.16 -9.15 -17.69
CA LEU A 289 8.72 -10.52 -17.52
C LEU A 289 7.55 -10.85 -18.45
N ALA A 290 6.60 -9.94 -18.62
CA ALA A 290 5.46 -10.15 -19.52
C ALA A 290 5.88 -10.36 -20.97
N LEU A 291 6.88 -9.61 -21.45
CA LEU A 291 7.43 -9.75 -22.78
C LEU A 291 8.25 -11.05 -22.97
N LEU A 292 8.78 -11.62 -21.87
CA LEU A 292 9.52 -12.87 -21.91
C LEU A 292 8.64 -14.13 -21.98
N VAL A 293 7.34 -14.04 -21.61
CA VAL A 293 6.42 -15.19 -21.57
C VAL A 293 6.42 -15.99 -22.89
N PRO A 294 6.23 -15.40 -24.08
CA PRO A 294 6.20 -16.15 -25.33
C PRO A 294 7.54 -16.87 -25.62
N THR A 295 8.65 -16.19 -25.31
CA THR A 295 10.00 -16.77 -25.51
C THR A 295 10.22 -17.98 -24.62
N VAL A 296 9.77 -17.93 -23.35
CA VAL A 296 9.88 -19.05 -22.41
C VAL A 296 9.03 -20.23 -22.88
N VAL A 297 7.79 -19.98 -23.32
CA VAL A 297 6.90 -21.02 -23.84
C VAL A 297 7.52 -21.68 -25.07
N ALA A 298 7.95 -20.89 -26.06
CA ALA A 298 8.49 -21.39 -27.33
C ALA A 298 9.78 -22.20 -27.15
N ARG A 299 10.63 -21.83 -26.17
CA ARG A 299 11.88 -22.57 -25.89
C ARG A 299 11.66 -23.93 -25.23
N LEU A 300 10.69 -24.01 -24.31
CA LEU A 300 10.46 -25.22 -23.51
C LEU A 300 9.37 -26.12 -24.08
N SER A 301 8.51 -25.62 -24.95
CA SER A 301 7.46 -26.37 -25.62
C SER A 301 7.21 -25.78 -27.02
N PRO A 302 8.08 -26.07 -28.01
CA PRO A 302 8.00 -25.52 -29.37
C PRO A 302 6.67 -25.80 -30.06
N ASP A 303 6.03 -26.92 -29.75
CA ASP A 303 4.75 -27.36 -30.34
C ASP A 303 3.58 -26.43 -29.93
N PHE A 304 3.76 -25.65 -28.86
CA PHE A 304 2.80 -24.67 -28.34
C PHE A 304 3.17 -23.22 -28.70
N ALA A 305 3.90 -22.97 -29.77
CA ALA A 305 4.37 -21.64 -30.19
C ALA A 305 3.25 -20.64 -30.59
N LEU A 306 1.99 -20.94 -30.27
CA LEU A 306 0.81 -20.11 -30.58
C LEU A 306 0.62 -18.91 -29.64
N VAL A 307 1.49 -18.74 -28.62
CA VAL A 307 1.40 -17.60 -27.69
C VAL A 307 1.81 -16.32 -28.41
N LYS A 308 0.83 -15.44 -28.65
CA LYS A 308 1.07 -14.16 -29.33
C LYS A 308 1.88 -13.22 -28.42
N PRO A 309 2.95 -12.57 -28.95
CA PRO A 309 3.90 -11.82 -28.12
C PRO A 309 3.29 -10.70 -27.25
N LEU A 310 2.25 -10.03 -27.75
CA LEU A 310 1.65 -8.88 -27.05
C LEU A 310 0.35 -9.20 -26.30
N HIS A 311 -0.17 -10.45 -26.36
CA HIS A 311 -1.46 -10.78 -25.73
C HIS A 311 -1.38 -10.65 -24.20
N PHE A 312 -0.42 -11.27 -23.56
CA PHE A 312 -0.28 -11.20 -22.12
C PHE A 312 0.09 -9.79 -21.62
N PRO A 313 1.08 -9.07 -22.22
CA PRO A 313 1.34 -7.66 -21.91
C PRO A 313 0.12 -6.75 -22.04
N LEU A 314 -0.73 -6.97 -23.04
CA LEU A 314 -1.97 -6.20 -23.20
C LEU A 314 -2.93 -6.40 -22.03
N TRP A 315 -3.20 -7.65 -21.63
CA TRP A 315 -4.07 -7.95 -20.48
C TRP A 315 -3.50 -7.46 -19.17
N LEU A 316 -2.17 -7.51 -19.00
CA LEU A 316 -1.48 -6.89 -17.86
C LEU A 316 -1.67 -5.37 -17.84
N GLY A 317 -1.58 -4.71 -19.01
CA GLY A 317 -1.84 -3.28 -19.17
C GLY A 317 -3.30 -2.92 -18.85
N ILE A 318 -4.28 -3.70 -19.36
CA ILE A 318 -5.70 -3.55 -19.02
C ILE A 318 -5.93 -3.69 -17.53
N TYR A 319 -5.32 -4.70 -16.90
CA TYR A 319 -5.38 -4.87 -15.44
C TYR A 319 -4.82 -3.66 -14.71
N LEU A 320 -3.66 -3.15 -15.11
CA LEU A 320 -3.02 -1.98 -14.51
C LEU A 320 -3.93 -0.75 -14.60
N VAL A 321 -4.41 -0.42 -15.82
CA VAL A 321 -5.29 0.74 -16.05
C VAL A 321 -6.58 0.61 -15.24
N THR A 322 -7.21 -0.57 -15.25
CA THR A 322 -8.45 -0.83 -14.51
C THR A 322 -8.24 -0.70 -13.00
N THR A 323 -7.12 -1.23 -12.47
CA THR A 323 -6.79 -1.14 -11.04
C THR A 323 -6.50 0.30 -10.61
N LEU A 324 -5.80 1.08 -11.42
CA LEU A 324 -5.56 2.50 -11.15
C LEU A 324 -6.87 3.30 -11.23
N ALA A 325 -7.69 3.12 -12.26
CA ALA A 325 -9.00 3.75 -12.38
C ALA A 325 -9.92 3.40 -11.18
N TYR A 326 -9.90 2.13 -10.76
CA TYR A 326 -10.60 1.69 -9.56
C TYR A 326 -10.13 2.43 -8.32
N SER A 327 -8.83 2.53 -8.10
CA SER A 327 -8.24 3.15 -6.93
C SER A 327 -8.50 4.65 -6.85
N LEU A 328 -8.45 5.33 -8.00
CA LEU A 328 -8.62 6.78 -8.08
C LEU A 328 -10.11 7.20 -8.01
N ARG A 329 -10.99 6.51 -8.72
CA ARG A 329 -12.37 7.00 -8.93
C ARG A 329 -13.45 5.92 -8.79
N LEU A 330 -13.32 4.75 -9.44
CA LEU A 330 -14.43 3.79 -9.59
C LEU A 330 -14.86 3.17 -8.26
N LYS A 331 -13.97 3.05 -7.29
CA LYS A 331 -14.27 2.57 -5.93
C LYS A 331 -15.32 3.41 -5.19
N ARG A 332 -15.61 4.64 -5.66
CA ARG A 332 -16.58 5.57 -5.06
C ARG A 332 -17.97 5.44 -5.66
N SER A 333 -18.11 4.74 -6.78
CA SER A 333 -19.38 4.58 -7.50
C SER A 333 -20.06 3.29 -7.07
N VAL A 334 -21.24 3.41 -6.47
CA VAL A 334 -22.08 2.28 -6.03
C VAL A 334 -22.33 1.33 -7.20
N LEU A 335 -22.27 0.04 -6.98
CA LEU A 335 -22.36 -1.07 -7.92
C LEU A 335 -21.20 -1.15 -8.94
N VAL A 336 -20.71 -0.03 -9.46
CA VAL A 336 -19.56 -0.05 -10.38
C VAL A 336 -18.34 -0.66 -9.72
N ASP A 337 -18.13 -0.39 -8.43
CA ASP A 337 -17.00 -0.91 -7.66
C ASP A 337 -17.01 -2.45 -7.60
N VAL A 338 -18.15 -3.09 -7.35
CA VAL A 338 -18.25 -4.56 -7.28
C VAL A 338 -18.12 -5.20 -8.66
N ILE A 339 -18.67 -4.55 -9.71
CA ILE A 339 -18.52 -5.01 -11.10
C ILE A 339 -17.05 -4.98 -11.52
N VAL A 340 -16.35 -3.87 -11.23
CA VAL A 340 -14.92 -3.74 -11.54
C VAL A 340 -14.08 -4.72 -10.73
N LEU A 341 -14.39 -4.95 -9.45
CA LEU A 341 -13.70 -5.96 -8.65
C LEU A 341 -13.87 -7.36 -9.23
N SER A 342 -15.10 -7.75 -9.63
CA SER A 342 -15.36 -9.01 -10.33
C SER A 342 -14.55 -9.10 -11.62
N GLY A 343 -14.57 -8.04 -12.44
CA GLY A 343 -13.77 -7.95 -13.66
C GLY A 343 -12.27 -8.13 -13.43
N LEU A 344 -11.72 -7.53 -12.36
CA LEU A 344 -10.31 -7.69 -12.00
C LEU A 344 -9.92 -9.14 -11.65
N TYR A 345 -10.83 -9.95 -11.11
CA TYR A 345 -10.61 -11.38 -10.93
C TYR A 345 -10.67 -12.11 -12.27
N THR A 346 -11.68 -11.83 -13.09
CA THR A 346 -11.86 -12.46 -14.42
C THR A 346 -10.71 -12.12 -15.36
N ILE A 347 -10.19 -10.88 -15.35
CA ILE A 347 -9.00 -10.47 -16.13
C ILE A 347 -7.81 -11.38 -15.85
N ARG A 348 -7.61 -11.88 -14.62
CA ARG A 348 -6.52 -12.80 -14.30
C ARG A 348 -6.66 -14.13 -15.05
N ILE A 349 -7.87 -14.67 -15.15
CA ILE A 349 -8.13 -15.90 -15.90
C ILE A 349 -7.83 -15.68 -17.39
N VAL A 350 -8.31 -14.59 -17.97
CA VAL A 350 -8.07 -14.25 -19.38
C VAL A 350 -6.59 -13.96 -19.64
N ALA A 351 -5.90 -13.29 -18.72
CA ALA A 351 -4.45 -13.09 -18.80
C ALA A 351 -3.69 -14.41 -18.74
N GLY A 352 -4.15 -15.38 -17.94
CA GLY A 352 -3.60 -16.73 -17.90
C GLY A 352 -3.74 -17.45 -19.25
N SER A 353 -4.89 -17.33 -19.89
CA SER A 353 -5.13 -17.80 -21.26
C SER A 353 -4.16 -17.13 -22.25
N ALA A 354 -4.01 -15.82 -22.17
CA ALA A 354 -3.09 -15.08 -23.04
C ALA A 354 -1.61 -15.47 -22.84
N ALA A 355 -1.23 -15.86 -21.61
CA ALA A 355 0.13 -16.29 -21.29
C ALA A 355 0.45 -17.72 -21.77
N THR A 356 -0.56 -18.58 -21.85
CA THR A 356 -0.38 -20.01 -22.15
C THR A 356 -0.86 -20.38 -23.57
N GLY A 357 -1.63 -19.50 -24.24
CA GLY A 357 -2.28 -19.83 -25.51
C GLY A 357 -3.50 -20.74 -25.37
N VAL A 358 -3.82 -21.18 -24.16
CA VAL A 358 -4.99 -22.03 -23.87
C VAL A 358 -6.26 -21.18 -23.91
N ALA A 359 -7.23 -21.55 -24.75
CA ALA A 359 -8.48 -20.79 -24.92
C ALA A 359 -9.34 -20.86 -23.64
N VAL A 360 -9.93 -19.74 -23.27
CA VAL A 360 -10.97 -19.68 -22.22
C VAL A 360 -12.31 -19.90 -22.90
N SER A 361 -13.07 -20.89 -22.42
CA SER A 361 -14.44 -21.10 -22.90
C SER A 361 -15.36 -19.95 -22.48
N THR A 362 -16.38 -19.67 -23.27
CA THR A 362 -17.42 -18.66 -22.93
C THR A 362 -18.12 -19.00 -21.61
N TRP A 363 -18.25 -20.28 -21.31
CA TRP A 363 -18.85 -20.79 -20.05
C TRP A 363 -17.99 -20.43 -18.82
N LEU A 364 -16.65 -20.61 -18.92
CA LEU A 364 -15.73 -20.22 -17.85
C LEU A 364 -15.76 -18.69 -17.65
N GLY A 365 -15.85 -17.92 -18.74
CA GLY A 365 -16.02 -16.47 -18.67
C GLY A 365 -17.30 -16.08 -17.94
N GLY A 366 -18.44 -16.63 -18.32
CA GLY A 366 -19.74 -16.39 -17.68
C GLY A 366 -19.76 -16.82 -16.20
N PHE A 367 -19.29 -18.04 -15.92
CA PHE A 367 -19.15 -18.53 -14.55
C PHE A 367 -18.32 -17.59 -13.68
N SER A 368 -17.14 -17.19 -14.15
CA SER A 368 -16.21 -16.35 -13.38
C SER A 368 -16.80 -14.98 -13.09
N ILE A 369 -17.51 -14.35 -14.03
CA ILE A 369 -18.15 -13.06 -13.80
C ILE A 369 -19.16 -13.16 -12.65
N PHE A 370 -20.10 -14.08 -12.70
CA PHE A 370 -21.12 -14.22 -11.66
C PHE A 370 -20.54 -14.66 -10.32
N PHE A 371 -19.60 -15.61 -10.33
CA PHE A 371 -18.94 -16.10 -9.14
C PHE A 371 -18.18 -15.00 -8.42
N PHE A 372 -17.31 -14.27 -9.13
CA PHE A 372 -16.53 -13.19 -8.52
C PHE A 372 -17.38 -11.97 -8.20
N LEU A 373 -18.49 -11.75 -8.90
CA LEU A 373 -19.46 -10.72 -8.54
C LEU A 373 -20.09 -11.03 -7.17
N SER A 374 -20.48 -12.29 -6.93
CA SER A 374 -20.93 -12.71 -5.59
C SER A 374 -19.89 -12.46 -4.52
N LEU A 375 -18.61 -12.79 -4.76
CA LEU A 375 -17.51 -12.54 -3.81
C LEU A 375 -17.28 -11.04 -3.56
N ALA A 376 -17.41 -10.22 -4.61
CA ALA A 376 -17.29 -8.77 -4.47
C ALA A 376 -18.44 -8.19 -3.62
N PHE A 377 -19.67 -8.69 -3.78
CA PHE A 377 -20.81 -8.33 -2.94
C PHE A 377 -20.63 -8.78 -1.49
N VAL A 378 -20.16 -10.04 -1.25
CA VAL A 378 -19.83 -10.52 0.09
C VAL A 378 -18.87 -9.56 0.80
N LYS A 379 -17.85 -9.10 0.10
CA LYS A 379 -16.89 -8.14 0.65
C LYS A 379 -17.54 -6.83 1.07
N ARG A 380 -18.44 -6.27 0.24
CA ARG A 380 -19.15 -5.01 0.57
C ARG A 380 -20.14 -5.22 1.70
N PHE A 381 -20.87 -6.34 1.66
CA PHE A 381 -21.78 -6.73 2.72
C PHE A 381 -21.05 -6.80 4.07
N ALA A 382 -19.94 -7.52 4.16
CA ALA A 382 -19.17 -7.66 5.39
C ALA A 382 -18.60 -6.30 5.88
N GLU A 383 -18.16 -5.44 4.97
CA GLU A 383 -17.69 -4.08 5.33
C GLU A 383 -18.82 -3.24 5.95
N LEU A 384 -20.04 -3.29 5.40
CA LEU A 384 -21.19 -2.54 5.93
C LEU A 384 -21.73 -3.13 7.23
N GLU A 385 -21.73 -4.46 7.39
CA GLU A 385 -22.09 -5.10 8.67
C GLU A 385 -21.14 -4.67 9.79
N ASN A 386 -19.84 -4.72 9.56
CA ASN A 386 -18.84 -4.24 10.51
C ASN A 386 -19.00 -2.74 10.83
N LEU A 387 -19.47 -1.94 9.86
CA LEU A 387 -19.75 -0.51 10.04
C LEU A 387 -21.01 -0.33 10.91
N ARG A 388 -22.07 -1.11 10.64
CA ARG A 388 -23.33 -1.09 11.40
C ARG A 388 -23.10 -1.41 12.87
N GLU A 389 -22.31 -2.46 13.17
CA GLU A 389 -21.95 -2.85 14.54
C GLU A 389 -21.22 -1.74 15.30
N ARG A 390 -20.48 -0.88 14.59
CA ARG A 390 -19.77 0.27 15.15
C ARG A 390 -20.62 1.56 15.22
N GLY A 391 -21.91 1.50 14.89
CA GLY A 391 -22.82 2.65 14.88
C GLY A 391 -22.60 3.64 13.74
N GLY A 392 -21.86 3.25 12.69
CA GLY A 392 -21.63 4.10 11.50
C GLY A 392 -22.82 4.03 10.53
N VAL A 393 -22.99 5.06 9.69
CA VAL A 393 -24.11 5.17 8.72
C VAL A 393 -23.64 4.98 7.29
N THR A 394 -22.46 5.50 6.92
CA THR A 394 -21.94 5.48 5.56
C THR A 394 -20.53 4.91 5.49
N ALA A 395 -20.26 4.10 4.47
CA ALA A 395 -18.90 3.60 4.21
C ALA A 395 -18.03 4.73 3.63
N GLY A 396 -17.13 5.26 4.42
CA GLY A 396 -16.26 6.37 4.04
C GLY A 396 -15.55 6.14 2.69
N GLY A 397 -15.80 7.03 1.72
CA GLY A 397 -15.17 7.02 0.40
C GLY A 397 -15.70 6.00 -0.61
N ARG A 398 -16.86 5.33 -0.37
CA ARG A 398 -17.42 4.31 -1.28
C ARG A 398 -18.88 4.53 -1.70
N GLY A 399 -19.56 5.50 -1.14
CA GLY A 399 -20.95 5.85 -1.50
C GLY A 399 -22.03 4.87 -1.02
N TYR A 400 -21.68 3.78 -0.32
CA TYR A 400 -22.66 2.85 0.24
C TYR A 400 -23.15 3.29 1.63
N HIS A 401 -24.43 3.03 1.89
CA HIS A 401 -25.09 3.24 3.18
C HIS A 401 -25.37 1.90 3.87
N VAL A 402 -25.48 1.92 5.18
CA VAL A 402 -25.87 0.72 5.97
C VAL A 402 -27.25 0.20 5.55
N THR A 403 -28.15 1.06 5.06
CA THR A 403 -29.44 0.68 4.50
C THR A 403 -29.36 -0.19 3.25
N ASP A 404 -28.20 -0.23 2.55
CA ASP A 404 -28.04 -1.01 1.33
C ASP A 404 -27.69 -2.48 1.61
N ILE A 405 -27.47 -2.88 2.87
CA ILE A 405 -27.03 -4.23 3.29
C ILE A 405 -27.93 -5.31 2.73
N GLU A 406 -29.25 -5.16 2.86
CA GLU A 406 -30.22 -6.17 2.40
C GLU A 406 -30.19 -6.33 0.88
N GLN A 407 -30.06 -5.21 0.15
CA GLN A 407 -29.99 -5.24 -1.30
C GLN A 407 -28.68 -5.86 -1.79
N LEU A 408 -27.55 -5.56 -1.15
CA LEU A 408 -26.26 -6.17 -1.47
C LEU A 408 -26.26 -7.69 -1.20
N ARG A 409 -26.92 -8.12 -0.12
CA ARG A 409 -27.13 -9.54 0.19
C ARG A 409 -27.93 -10.22 -0.92
N SER A 410 -29.04 -9.62 -1.36
CA SER A 410 -29.88 -10.14 -2.42
C SER A 410 -29.12 -10.28 -3.76
N PHE A 411 -28.46 -9.20 -4.21
CA PHE A 411 -27.68 -9.23 -5.45
C PHE A 411 -26.54 -10.24 -5.41
N GLY A 412 -25.85 -10.32 -4.28
CA GLY A 412 -24.70 -11.20 -4.17
C GLY A 412 -25.05 -12.67 -4.06
N THR A 413 -26.12 -13.04 -3.34
CA THR A 413 -26.61 -14.42 -3.29
C THR A 413 -27.16 -14.86 -4.65
N ALA A 414 -27.94 -13.98 -5.32
CA ALA A 414 -28.43 -14.25 -6.67
C ALA A 414 -27.27 -14.47 -7.67
N SER A 415 -26.24 -13.64 -7.64
CA SER A 415 -25.05 -13.80 -8.47
C SER A 415 -24.33 -15.12 -8.19
N GLY A 416 -24.21 -15.51 -6.91
CA GLY A 416 -23.58 -16.77 -6.54
C GLY A 416 -24.34 -17.99 -7.07
N TYR A 417 -25.67 -18.01 -6.93
CA TYR A 417 -26.47 -19.10 -7.47
C TYR A 417 -26.56 -19.08 -9.00
N ALA A 418 -26.55 -17.90 -9.64
CA ALA A 418 -26.43 -17.79 -11.10
C ALA A 418 -25.13 -18.45 -11.61
N SER A 419 -24.00 -18.30 -10.89
CA SER A 419 -22.76 -18.98 -11.28
C SER A 419 -22.91 -20.52 -11.27
N VAL A 420 -23.68 -21.06 -10.32
CA VAL A 420 -23.97 -22.52 -10.29
C VAL A 420 -24.82 -22.94 -11.47
N VAL A 421 -25.81 -22.14 -11.85
CA VAL A 421 -26.62 -22.40 -13.06
C VAL A 421 -25.73 -22.42 -14.31
N VAL A 422 -24.83 -21.48 -14.47
CA VAL A 422 -23.87 -21.46 -15.59
C VAL A 422 -22.99 -22.71 -15.58
N LEU A 423 -22.55 -23.19 -14.40
CA LEU A 423 -21.82 -24.44 -14.29
C LEU A 423 -22.66 -25.64 -14.73
N THR A 424 -23.93 -25.73 -14.34
CA THR A 424 -24.81 -26.84 -14.76
C THR A 424 -25.03 -26.86 -16.28
N LEU A 425 -25.18 -25.68 -16.89
CA LEU A 425 -25.29 -25.54 -18.35
C LEU A 425 -24.01 -26.01 -19.05
N TYR A 426 -22.83 -25.64 -18.49
CA TYR A 426 -21.54 -26.12 -19.02
C TYR A 426 -21.43 -27.65 -18.95
N ILE A 427 -21.75 -28.25 -17.80
CA ILE A 427 -21.69 -29.72 -17.62
C ILE A 427 -22.59 -30.45 -18.63
N SER A 428 -23.71 -29.82 -18.98
CA SER A 428 -24.69 -30.38 -19.94
C SER A 428 -24.32 -30.15 -21.41
N ASN A 429 -23.25 -29.40 -21.71
CA ASN A 429 -22.83 -29.09 -23.06
C ASN A 429 -21.82 -30.11 -23.61
N LEU A 430 -21.71 -30.19 -24.92
CA LEU A 430 -20.75 -31.03 -25.64
C LEU A 430 -19.30 -30.65 -25.33
N ASP A 431 -19.03 -29.38 -25.08
CA ASP A 431 -17.68 -28.88 -24.71
C ASP A 431 -17.11 -29.61 -23.46
N ALA A 432 -17.95 -29.95 -22.50
CA ALA A 432 -17.53 -30.73 -21.32
C ALA A 432 -17.25 -32.18 -21.68
N ALA A 433 -18.01 -32.78 -22.61
CA ALA A 433 -17.81 -34.14 -23.05
C ALA A 433 -16.51 -34.35 -23.84
N GLU A 434 -15.98 -33.32 -24.49
CA GLU A 434 -14.70 -33.37 -25.18
C GLU A 434 -13.51 -33.37 -24.22
N LEU A 435 -13.67 -32.73 -23.05
CA LEU A 435 -12.59 -32.58 -22.05
C LEU A 435 -12.58 -33.66 -20.98
N TYR A 436 -13.75 -34.23 -20.65
CA TYR A 436 -13.95 -35.18 -19.55
C TYR A 436 -14.57 -36.50 -20.01
N ARG A 437 -13.95 -37.63 -19.64
CA ARG A 437 -14.47 -38.94 -19.96
C ARG A 437 -15.78 -39.30 -19.20
N HIS A 438 -15.88 -38.75 -17.98
CA HIS A 438 -16.99 -39.06 -17.06
C HIS A 438 -17.72 -37.80 -16.62
N THR A 439 -18.32 -37.06 -17.57
CA THR A 439 -19.00 -35.77 -17.34
C THR A 439 -20.09 -35.87 -16.25
N HIS A 440 -20.74 -37.01 -16.09
CA HIS A 440 -21.75 -37.23 -15.04
C HIS A 440 -21.20 -37.02 -13.62
N ARG A 441 -19.90 -37.24 -13.39
CA ARG A 441 -19.26 -37.01 -12.08
C ARG A 441 -19.12 -35.51 -11.77
N LEU A 442 -19.07 -34.68 -12.78
CA LEU A 442 -18.99 -33.21 -12.61
C LEU A 442 -20.26 -32.65 -11.96
N TRP A 443 -21.40 -33.36 -12.03
CA TRP A 443 -22.62 -32.97 -11.34
C TRP A 443 -22.46 -32.87 -9.83
N LEU A 444 -21.50 -33.60 -9.24
CA LEU A 444 -21.15 -33.50 -7.81
C LEU A 444 -20.52 -32.15 -7.45
N LEU A 445 -20.01 -31.36 -8.43
CA LEU A 445 -19.55 -29.99 -8.21
C LEU A 445 -20.69 -29.05 -7.82
N VAL A 446 -21.91 -29.32 -8.32
CA VAL A 446 -23.06 -28.44 -8.10
C VAL A 446 -23.42 -28.37 -6.60
N PRO A 447 -23.69 -29.46 -5.87
CA PRO A 447 -23.96 -29.39 -4.44
C PRO A 447 -22.74 -28.89 -3.64
N ALA A 448 -21.51 -29.21 -4.03
CA ALA A 448 -20.31 -28.72 -3.37
C ALA A 448 -20.19 -27.19 -3.46
N LEU A 449 -20.43 -26.62 -4.64
CA LEU A 449 -20.37 -25.19 -4.86
C LEU A 449 -21.53 -24.44 -4.19
N LEU A 450 -22.76 -25.00 -4.26
CA LEU A 450 -23.92 -24.49 -3.52
C LEU A 450 -23.63 -24.42 -2.02
N LEU A 451 -23.09 -25.49 -1.45
CA LEU A 451 -22.75 -25.57 -0.03
C LEU A 451 -21.68 -24.48 0.32
N TRP A 452 -20.66 -24.32 -0.53
CA TRP A 452 -19.58 -23.34 -0.27
C TRP A 452 -20.10 -21.90 -0.33
N ILE A 453 -20.87 -21.54 -1.36
CA ILE A 453 -21.45 -20.21 -1.53
C ILE A 453 -22.40 -19.88 -0.38
N SER A 454 -23.33 -20.81 -0.07
CA SER A 454 -24.29 -20.62 1.02
C SER A 454 -23.58 -20.44 2.37
N ARG A 455 -22.54 -21.26 2.63
CA ARG A 455 -21.74 -21.15 3.85
C ARG A 455 -20.99 -19.81 3.92
N LEU A 456 -20.40 -19.35 2.81
CA LEU A 456 -19.69 -18.08 2.76
C LEU A 456 -20.63 -16.93 3.14
N TRP A 457 -21.83 -16.89 2.59
CA TRP A 457 -22.84 -15.89 2.91
C TRP A 457 -23.32 -15.98 4.37
N LEU A 458 -23.46 -17.19 4.92
CA LEU A 458 -23.77 -17.38 6.35
C LEU A 458 -22.66 -16.87 7.26
N VAL A 459 -21.40 -17.12 6.92
CA VAL A 459 -20.25 -16.62 7.69
C VAL A 459 -20.18 -15.07 7.63
N ALA A 460 -20.42 -14.51 6.46
CA ALA A 460 -20.47 -13.06 6.28
C ALA A 460 -21.61 -12.42 7.09
N SER A 461 -22.82 -13.00 7.06
CA SER A 461 -23.98 -12.50 7.81
C SER A 461 -23.87 -12.61 9.33
N ARG A 462 -22.94 -13.44 9.82
CA ARG A 462 -22.63 -13.58 11.25
C ARG A 462 -21.48 -12.66 11.72
N GLY A 463 -21.01 -11.74 10.86
CA GLY A 463 -19.89 -10.86 11.18
C GLY A 463 -18.53 -11.57 11.33
N LEU A 464 -18.44 -12.85 10.93
CA LEU A 464 -17.21 -13.66 11.09
C LEU A 464 -16.24 -13.52 9.92
N LEU A 465 -16.57 -12.72 8.90
CA LEU A 465 -15.72 -12.47 7.74
C LEU A 465 -14.99 -11.14 7.90
N ASN A 466 -13.78 -11.18 8.42
CA ASN A 466 -12.94 -9.99 8.64
C ASN A 466 -11.96 -9.71 7.49
N GLU A 467 -11.81 -10.65 6.55
CA GLU A 467 -10.82 -10.63 5.47
C GLU A 467 -11.50 -10.62 4.10
N ASP A 468 -10.68 -10.47 3.06
CA ASP A 468 -11.11 -10.63 1.67
C ASP A 468 -11.65 -12.07 1.46
N PRO A 469 -12.84 -12.27 0.83
CA PRO A 469 -13.44 -13.58 0.64
C PRO A 469 -12.53 -14.62 -0.04
N VAL A 470 -11.64 -14.19 -0.94
CA VAL A 470 -10.67 -15.08 -1.60
C VAL A 470 -9.57 -15.50 -0.62
N VAL A 471 -9.10 -14.58 0.22
CA VAL A 471 -8.14 -14.92 1.28
C VAL A 471 -8.81 -15.88 2.28
N TYR A 472 -10.05 -15.62 2.66
CA TYR A 472 -10.84 -16.53 3.49
C TYR A 472 -10.93 -17.94 2.89
N ALA A 473 -11.21 -18.04 1.57
CA ALA A 473 -11.33 -19.33 0.88
C ALA A 473 -10.07 -20.22 1.00
N ILE A 474 -8.87 -19.60 1.03
CA ILE A 474 -7.60 -20.33 1.10
C ILE A 474 -7.05 -20.48 2.53
N THR A 475 -7.66 -19.85 3.53
CA THR A 475 -7.24 -19.92 4.94
C THR A 475 -8.19 -20.75 5.80
N ASP A 476 -9.48 -20.79 5.42
CA ASP A 476 -10.51 -21.53 6.17
C ASP A 476 -10.42 -23.03 5.90
N ARG A 477 -10.26 -23.83 6.95
CA ARG A 477 -10.11 -25.31 6.87
C ARG A 477 -11.24 -26.00 6.13
N ARG A 478 -12.49 -25.54 6.31
CA ARG A 478 -13.66 -26.15 5.63
C ARG A 478 -13.71 -25.79 4.16
N SER A 479 -13.30 -24.58 3.78
CA SER A 479 -13.15 -24.18 2.39
C SER A 479 -12.05 -24.97 1.69
N LEU A 480 -10.93 -25.22 2.36
CA LEU A 480 -9.83 -26.06 1.85
C LEU A 480 -10.29 -27.50 1.67
N LEU A 481 -11.05 -28.05 2.63
CA LEU A 481 -11.61 -29.41 2.50
C LEU A 481 -12.55 -29.51 1.29
N LEU A 482 -13.46 -28.55 1.12
CA LEU A 482 -14.35 -28.51 -0.04
C LEU A 482 -13.57 -28.34 -1.34
N GLY A 483 -12.52 -27.52 -1.34
CA GLY A 483 -11.60 -27.38 -2.47
C GLY A 483 -10.90 -28.71 -2.83
N ALA A 484 -10.49 -29.48 -1.83
CA ALA A 484 -9.91 -30.81 -2.04
C ALA A 484 -10.98 -31.79 -2.62
N VAL A 485 -12.20 -31.75 -2.13
CA VAL A 485 -13.32 -32.55 -2.68
C VAL A 485 -13.59 -32.18 -4.14
N VAL A 486 -13.65 -30.88 -4.46
CA VAL A 486 -13.80 -30.39 -5.84
C VAL A 486 -12.68 -30.89 -6.74
N LEU A 487 -11.43 -30.84 -6.27
CA LEU A 487 -10.28 -31.37 -7.02
C LEU A 487 -10.41 -32.87 -7.28
N VAL A 488 -10.79 -33.67 -6.27
CA VAL A 488 -11.01 -35.11 -6.42
C VAL A 488 -12.14 -35.40 -7.43
N ILE A 489 -13.23 -34.65 -7.40
CA ILE A 489 -14.33 -34.80 -8.37
C ILE A 489 -13.81 -34.54 -9.79
N ILE A 490 -13.09 -33.44 -10.01
CA ILE A 490 -12.51 -33.07 -11.32
C ILE A 490 -11.58 -34.20 -11.80
N LEU A 491 -10.62 -34.61 -10.96
CA LEU A 491 -9.68 -35.68 -11.30
C LEU A 491 -10.37 -37.02 -11.59
N SER A 492 -11.46 -37.31 -10.89
CA SER A 492 -12.24 -38.56 -11.14
C SER A 492 -13.02 -38.51 -12.46
N ALA A 493 -13.30 -37.30 -12.97
CA ALA A 493 -14.07 -37.11 -14.22
C ALA A 493 -13.17 -37.20 -15.46
N LEU A 494 -11.84 -37.02 -15.30
CA LEU A 494 -10.84 -37.22 -16.36
C LEU A 494 -10.77 -38.69 -16.78
#